data_97ab5ff00383e8fb9c26d3099ed3a320
#
_entry.id   97ab5ff00383e8fb9c26d3099ed3a320
#
_cell.length_a   1.000
_cell.length_b   1.000
_cell.length_c   1.000
_cell.angle_alpha   90.00
_cell.angle_beta   90.00
_cell.angle_gamma   90.00
#
_symmetry.space_group_name_H-M   'P 1'
#
loop_
_entity.id
_entity.type
_entity.pdbx_description
1 polymer ?
#
loop_
_entity_poly.entity_id
_entity_poly.type
_entity_poly.pdbx_seq_one_letter_code
_entity_poly.pdbx_strand_id
1 'polypeptide(L)'
;TSDATVVIRGKDEIDDPASRPRPASGMLTWRFHADSVRDFAWAAARHFIWDAVGVNQGKTLAMSLYPRSADSIWKESSQYAKFALEAYSRQWFPYPYPVAINVNGPEGGMEYPMIVFCGNRTNAQALYSVTDHEFGHTWFPMVVGNNERLYPWMDEGFNTFMNYYNWKLRYPDTPNRRGNAQAYVGYALSGREVPIFTPADRVPAPLLGHAAYNKPGLGLIILRDQVLGPDRFDPAFREYIRRWAFKH
;
A
#
# COMPACT_ATOMS: atom_id res chain seq x y z
N THR A 1 5.98 -11.89 -31.81
CA THR A 1 5.08 -11.78 -30.63
C THR A 1 4.39 -13.10 -30.45
N SER A 2 4.70 -13.83 -29.39
CA SER A 2 3.98 -15.04 -29.02
C SER A 2 3.07 -14.72 -27.84
N ASP A 3 1.90 -15.31 -27.87
CA ASP A 3 0.94 -15.18 -26.78
C ASP A 3 1.33 -16.10 -25.62
N ALA A 4 2.10 -15.58 -24.68
CA ALA A 4 2.24 -16.19 -23.36
C ALA A 4 1.22 -15.53 -22.43
N THR A 5 0.20 -16.26 -22.04
CA THR A 5 -0.75 -15.82 -21.03
C THR A 5 -0.34 -16.46 -19.71
N VAL A 6 0.08 -15.67 -18.73
CA VAL A 6 0.16 -16.13 -17.35
C VAL A 6 -1.23 -15.92 -16.76
N VAL A 7 -1.96 -17.00 -16.59
CA VAL A 7 -3.24 -16.98 -15.90
C VAL A 7 -2.99 -17.62 -14.55
N ILE A 8 -3.00 -16.82 -13.49
CA ILE A 8 -3.08 -17.35 -12.13
C ILE A 8 -4.53 -17.79 -11.94
N ARG A 9 -4.78 -19.08 -12.21
CA ARG A 9 -6.08 -19.70 -11.95
C ARG A 9 -6.00 -20.47 -10.64
N GLY A 10 -6.54 -19.90 -9.60
CA GLY A 10 -6.75 -20.61 -8.35
C GLY A 10 -5.48 -21.15 -7.67
N LYS A 11 -5.69 -21.95 -6.64
CA LYS A 11 -4.64 -22.48 -5.77
C LYS A 11 -3.70 -23.51 -6.44
N ASP A 12 -4.11 -24.11 -7.53
CA ASP A 12 -3.54 -25.35 -8.03
C ASP A 12 -3.07 -25.28 -9.49
N GLU A 13 -3.24 -24.17 -10.19
CA GLU A 13 -2.85 -24.01 -11.59
C GLU A 13 -1.91 -22.84 -11.78
N ILE A 14 -0.64 -23.03 -11.48
CA ILE A 14 0.43 -22.15 -12.00
C ILE A 14 0.81 -22.71 -13.37
N ASP A 15 0.39 -22.01 -14.41
CA ASP A 15 0.84 -22.31 -15.76
C ASP A 15 2.31 -21.88 -15.89
N ASP A 16 3.23 -22.85 -15.87
CA ASP A 16 4.66 -22.59 -15.97
C ASP A 16 5.03 -22.08 -17.37
N PRO A 17 5.39 -20.80 -17.53
CA PRO A 17 5.79 -20.25 -18.81
C PRO A 17 7.04 -20.93 -19.41
N ALA A 18 7.86 -21.59 -18.58
CA ALA A 18 9.04 -22.32 -19.03
C ALA A 18 8.69 -23.62 -19.76
N SER A 19 7.48 -24.16 -19.52
CA SER A 19 6.98 -25.36 -20.21
C SER A 19 6.47 -25.11 -21.62
N ARG A 20 6.32 -23.83 -22.03
CA ARG A 20 5.79 -23.47 -23.33
C ARG A 20 6.89 -23.42 -24.40
N PRO A 21 6.63 -23.89 -25.61
CA PRO A 21 7.56 -23.71 -26.72
C PRO A 21 7.88 -22.22 -26.94
N ARG A 22 9.15 -21.89 -27.01
CA ARG A 22 9.56 -20.52 -27.40
C ARG A 22 9.19 -20.30 -28.86
N PRO A 23 8.53 -19.16 -29.20
CA PRO A 23 8.24 -18.85 -30.58
C PRO A 23 9.53 -18.62 -31.37
N ALA A 24 9.50 -18.88 -32.68
CA ALA A 24 10.64 -18.68 -33.57
C ALA A 24 11.18 -17.24 -33.53
N SER A 25 10.34 -16.26 -33.22
CA SER A 25 10.74 -14.85 -33.04
C SER A 25 11.57 -14.60 -31.79
N GLY A 26 11.61 -15.51 -30.84
CA GLY A 26 12.22 -15.30 -29.52
C GLY A 26 11.50 -14.28 -28.61
N MET A 27 10.39 -13.71 -29.07
CA MET A 27 9.59 -12.71 -28.33
C MET A 27 8.39 -13.38 -27.66
N LEU A 28 8.09 -12.97 -26.44
CA LEU A 28 6.93 -13.41 -25.67
C LEU A 28 5.96 -12.25 -25.51
N THR A 29 4.68 -12.52 -25.65
CA THR A 29 3.61 -11.58 -25.30
C THR A 29 3.00 -12.01 -23.98
N TRP A 30 2.96 -11.08 -23.04
CA TRP A 30 2.33 -11.25 -21.73
C TRP A 30 1.00 -10.49 -21.75
N ARG A 31 -0.07 -11.16 -21.30
CA ARG A 31 -1.38 -10.53 -21.15
C ARG A 31 -1.79 -10.60 -19.68
N PHE A 32 -2.18 -9.45 -19.17
CA PHE A 32 -2.69 -9.31 -17.82
C PHE A 32 -4.12 -8.81 -17.85
N HIS A 33 -4.91 -9.24 -16.92
CA HIS A 33 -6.28 -8.77 -16.71
C HIS A 33 -6.46 -8.41 -15.24
N ALA A 34 -7.13 -7.28 -15.00
CA ALA A 34 -7.43 -6.80 -13.67
C ALA A 34 -8.82 -6.13 -13.67
N ASP A 35 -9.67 -6.56 -12.76
CA ASP A 35 -11.02 -6.00 -12.59
C ASP A 35 -11.04 -4.95 -11.50
N SER A 36 -11.91 -3.94 -11.66
CA SER A 36 -12.18 -2.90 -10.66
C SER A 36 -10.93 -2.14 -10.23
N VAL A 37 -10.07 -1.81 -11.19
CA VAL A 37 -8.84 -1.04 -11.00
C VAL A 37 -8.92 0.31 -11.70
N ARG A 38 -8.24 1.31 -11.15
CA ARG A 38 -8.19 2.66 -11.70
C ARG A 38 -6.97 2.91 -12.58
N ASP A 39 -5.92 2.14 -12.38
CA ASP A 39 -4.69 2.16 -13.15
C ASP A 39 -4.01 0.79 -13.09
N PHE A 40 -2.84 0.66 -13.71
CA PHE A 40 -2.18 -0.62 -13.86
C PHE A 40 -0.66 -0.46 -13.90
N ALA A 41 0.04 -1.30 -13.13
CA ALA A 41 1.49 -1.40 -13.18
C ALA A 41 1.94 -2.85 -13.33
N TRP A 42 3.17 -3.04 -13.78
CA TRP A 42 3.79 -4.35 -13.89
C TRP A 42 5.30 -4.28 -13.63
N ALA A 43 5.88 -5.39 -13.26
CA ALA A 43 7.31 -5.51 -13.06
C ALA A 43 7.85 -6.78 -13.75
N ALA A 44 9.05 -6.70 -14.29
CA ALA A 44 9.74 -7.85 -14.87
C ALA A 44 11.24 -7.75 -14.65
N ALA A 45 11.85 -8.84 -14.22
CA ALA A 45 13.30 -9.00 -14.19
C ALA A 45 13.69 -10.47 -14.31
N ARG A 46 14.87 -10.75 -14.87
CA ARG A 46 15.38 -12.13 -15.04
C ARG A 46 15.91 -12.74 -13.74
N HIS A 47 16.12 -11.95 -12.71
CA HIS A 47 16.81 -12.33 -11.48
C HIS A 47 15.97 -12.16 -10.21
N PHE A 48 14.67 -11.99 -10.36
CA PHE A 48 13.77 -11.93 -9.19
C PHE A 48 13.74 -13.28 -8.46
N ILE A 49 13.86 -13.22 -7.15
CA ILE A 49 13.35 -14.24 -6.24
C ILE A 49 11.86 -13.94 -6.06
N TRP A 50 11.07 -14.97 -6.01
CA TRP A 50 9.63 -14.89 -5.80
C TRP A 50 9.24 -15.70 -4.57
N ASP A 51 8.69 -15.02 -3.59
CA ASP A 51 8.08 -15.62 -2.40
C ASP A 51 6.59 -15.31 -2.38
N ALA A 52 5.80 -16.24 -1.84
CA ALA A 52 4.36 -16.09 -1.75
C ALA A 52 3.78 -16.71 -0.48
N VAL A 53 2.68 -16.12 0.03
CA VAL A 53 1.95 -16.62 1.20
C VAL A 53 0.45 -16.34 1.05
N GLY A 54 -0.38 -17.28 1.50
CA GLY A 54 -1.83 -17.11 1.53
C GLY A 54 -2.27 -16.10 2.60
N VAL A 55 -3.21 -15.25 2.25
CA VAL A 55 -3.81 -14.20 3.07
C VAL A 55 -5.32 -14.39 3.11
N ASN A 56 -5.97 -13.96 4.18
CA ASN A 56 -7.43 -14.05 4.34
C ASN A 56 -7.97 -15.46 4.06
N GLN A 57 -7.40 -16.47 4.71
CA GLN A 57 -7.75 -17.88 4.53
C GLN A 57 -7.49 -18.40 3.10
N GLY A 58 -6.49 -17.88 2.43
CA GLY A 58 -6.09 -18.27 1.08
C GLY A 58 -6.91 -17.66 -0.05
N LYS A 59 -7.76 -16.68 0.25
CA LYS A 59 -8.51 -15.93 -0.78
C LYS A 59 -7.65 -14.97 -1.58
N THR A 60 -6.53 -14.51 -1.00
CA THR A 60 -5.56 -13.62 -1.61
C THR A 60 -4.18 -14.25 -1.52
N LEU A 61 -3.37 -14.10 -2.55
CA LEU A 61 -1.96 -14.47 -2.55
C LEU A 61 -1.08 -13.23 -2.41
N ALA A 62 -0.43 -13.07 -1.26
CA ALA A 62 0.59 -12.04 -1.09
C ALA A 62 1.93 -12.55 -1.63
N MET A 63 2.56 -11.75 -2.48
CA MET A 63 3.80 -12.09 -3.16
C MET A 63 4.88 -11.05 -2.88
N SER A 64 6.13 -11.46 -2.92
CA SER A 64 7.29 -10.58 -2.90
C SER A 64 8.24 -10.94 -4.03
N LEU A 65 8.67 -9.93 -4.77
CA LEU A 65 9.58 -10.04 -5.89
C LEU A 65 10.80 -9.14 -5.62
N TYR A 66 11.96 -9.74 -5.46
CA TYR A 66 13.18 -9.00 -5.13
C TYR A 66 14.41 -9.65 -5.76
N PRO A 67 15.46 -8.87 -6.12
CA PRO A 67 16.69 -9.42 -6.68
C PRO A 67 17.50 -10.16 -5.63
N ARG A 68 18.35 -11.08 -6.06
CA ARG A 68 19.28 -11.81 -5.16
C ARG A 68 20.21 -10.90 -4.36
N SER A 69 20.45 -9.71 -4.88
CA SER A 69 21.26 -8.67 -4.23
C SER A 69 20.50 -7.84 -3.19
N ALA A 70 19.17 -8.04 -3.06
CA ALA A 70 18.41 -7.36 -2.03
C ALA A 70 18.86 -7.81 -0.63
N ASP A 71 18.69 -6.92 0.33
CA ASP A 71 18.97 -7.23 1.73
C ASP A 71 18.17 -8.45 2.20
N SER A 72 18.75 -9.24 3.09
CA SER A 72 18.12 -10.44 3.65
C SER A 72 16.76 -10.19 4.31
N ILE A 73 16.47 -8.97 4.74
CA ILE A 73 15.17 -8.57 5.28
C ILE A 73 14.02 -8.71 4.26
N TRP A 74 14.30 -8.68 2.96
CA TRP A 74 13.31 -8.88 1.92
C TRP A 74 12.68 -10.27 1.93
N LYS A 75 13.33 -11.26 2.50
CA LYS A 75 12.79 -12.62 2.70
C LYS A 75 11.52 -12.63 3.57
N GLU A 76 11.35 -11.61 4.42
CA GLU A 76 10.18 -11.46 5.27
C GLU A 76 9.08 -10.57 4.65
N SER A 77 9.33 -10.01 3.47
CA SER A 77 8.44 -9.01 2.85
C SER A 77 7.04 -9.56 2.57
N SER A 78 6.89 -10.81 2.13
CA SER A 78 5.57 -11.44 1.95
C SER A 78 4.81 -11.58 3.27
N GLN A 79 5.50 -11.82 4.39
CA GLN A 79 4.90 -11.87 5.73
C GLN A 79 4.49 -10.47 6.22
N TYR A 80 5.24 -9.43 5.84
CA TYR A 80 4.86 -8.04 6.13
C TYR A 80 3.59 -7.66 5.37
N ALA A 81 3.51 -8.00 4.08
CA ALA A 81 2.32 -7.81 3.26
C ALA A 81 1.11 -8.56 3.85
N LYS A 82 1.29 -9.84 4.22
CA LYS A 82 0.24 -10.64 4.87
C LYS A 82 -0.29 -9.96 6.12
N PHE A 83 0.60 -9.54 7.04
CA PHE A 83 0.18 -8.89 8.27
C PHE A 83 -0.61 -7.61 8.01
N ALA A 84 -0.10 -6.73 7.13
CA ALA A 84 -0.75 -5.48 6.78
C ALA A 84 -2.16 -5.72 6.20
N LEU A 85 -2.28 -6.58 5.20
CA LEU A 85 -3.55 -6.88 4.53
C LEU A 85 -4.58 -7.51 5.46
N GLU A 86 -4.17 -8.48 6.31
CA GLU A 86 -5.08 -9.11 7.26
C GLU A 86 -5.52 -8.14 8.36
N ALA A 87 -4.64 -7.28 8.84
CA ALA A 87 -4.98 -6.29 9.84
C ALA A 87 -5.95 -5.23 9.29
N TYR A 88 -5.68 -4.66 8.13
CA TYR A 88 -6.59 -3.72 7.48
C TYR A 88 -7.93 -4.36 7.10
N SER A 89 -7.90 -5.60 6.59
CA SER A 89 -9.14 -6.33 6.25
C SER A 89 -10.06 -6.52 7.46
N ARG A 90 -9.48 -6.82 8.63
CA ARG A 90 -10.25 -6.96 9.87
C ARG A 90 -10.76 -5.64 10.42
N GLN A 91 -9.95 -4.60 10.32
CA GLN A 91 -10.26 -3.31 10.92
C GLN A 91 -11.24 -2.49 10.10
N TRP A 92 -11.08 -2.46 8.78
CA TRP A 92 -11.71 -1.45 7.94
C TRP A 92 -12.63 -2.03 6.87
N PHE A 93 -12.06 -2.75 5.90
CA PHE A 93 -12.79 -3.31 4.76
C PHE A 93 -12.00 -4.50 4.19
N PRO A 94 -12.65 -5.62 3.80
CA PRO A 94 -11.94 -6.76 3.22
C PRO A 94 -11.10 -6.38 2.01
N TYR A 95 -9.86 -6.87 1.94
CA TYR A 95 -9.03 -6.71 0.75
C TYR A 95 -9.73 -7.36 -0.46
N PRO A 96 -10.00 -6.60 -1.53
CA PRO A 96 -10.92 -7.06 -2.56
C PRO A 96 -10.28 -7.86 -3.70
N TYR A 97 -8.94 -7.87 -3.78
CA TYR A 97 -8.23 -8.41 -4.93
C TYR A 97 -7.65 -9.82 -4.68
N PRO A 98 -7.43 -10.61 -5.75
CA PRO A 98 -6.91 -11.98 -5.63
C PRO A 98 -5.42 -12.03 -5.31
N VAL A 99 -4.66 -10.99 -5.61
CA VAL A 99 -3.21 -10.93 -5.39
C VAL A 99 -2.79 -9.61 -4.75
N ALA A 100 -1.66 -9.62 -4.05
CA ALA A 100 -1.00 -8.44 -3.50
C ALA A 100 0.51 -8.61 -3.66
N ILE A 101 1.15 -7.80 -4.47
CA ILE A 101 2.52 -8.01 -4.94
C ILE A 101 3.41 -6.89 -4.44
N ASN A 102 4.42 -7.20 -3.64
CA ASN A 102 5.46 -6.26 -3.21
C ASN A 102 6.72 -6.44 -4.05
N VAL A 103 7.11 -5.41 -4.76
CA VAL A 103 8.27 -5.44 -5.67
C VAL A 103 9.40 -4.58 -5.14
N ASN A 104 10.59 -5.17 -5.02
CA ASN A 104 11.82 -4.40 -4.84
C ASN A 104 12.21 -3.79 -6.19
N GLY A 105 11.80 -2.55 -6.38
CA GLY A 105 12.06 -1.77 -7.58
C GLY A 105 12.94 -0.55 -7.31
N PRO A 106 13.17 0.27 -8.34
CA PRO A 106 13.92 1.52 -8.21
C PRO A 106 13.17 2.58 -7.39
N GLU A 107 11.83 2.48 -7.33
CA GLU A 107 10.99 3.41 -6.56
C GLU A 107 11.07 3.12 -5.07
N GLY A 108 11.18 4.19 -4.28
CA GLY A 108 11.30 4.10 -2.82
C GLY A 108 10.03 3.67 -2.12
N GLY A 109 8.90 4.02 -2.67
CA GLY A 109 7.54 3.66 -2.28
C GLY A 109 6.61 4.14 -3.38
N MET A 110 5.74 3.27 -3.88
CA MET A 110 4.72 3.62 -4.86
C MET A 110 3.63 2.55 -4.90
N GLU A 111 2.41 3.02 -4.79
CA GLU A 111 1.21 2.20 -4.80
C GLU A 111 0.60 2.10 -6.21
N TYR A 112 0.08 0.90 -6.50
CA TYR A 112 -0.85 0.61 -7.58
C TYR A 112 -1.83 -0.47 -7.13
N PRO A 113 -2.97 -0.65 -7.80
CA PRO A 113 -3.85 -1.76 -7.50
C PRO A 113 -3.10 -3.10 -7.63
N MET A 114 -3.12 -3.90 -6.54
CA MET A 114 -2.50 -5.22 -6.46
C MET A 114 -0.98 -5.30 -6.53
N ILE A 115 -0.27 -4.25 -6.91
CA ILE A 115 1.19 -4.23 -6.99
C ILE A 115 1.74 -2.95 -6.40
N VAL A 116 2.67 -3.08 -5.46
CA VAL A 116 3.34 -1.94 -4.83
C VAL A 116 4.85 -2.06 -5.03
N PHE A 117 5.51 -0.91 -5.10
CA PHE A 117 6.96 -0.84 -5.20
C PHE A 117 7.54 -0.33 -3.89
N CYS A 118 8.48 -1.09 -3.33
CA CYS A 118 9.21 -0.72 -2.13
C CYS A 118 10.72 -0.89 -2.42
N GLY A 119 11.47 0.16 -2.28
CA GLY A 119 12.93 0.09 -2.44
C GLY A 119 13.60 -0.56 -1.23
N ASN A 120 14.91 -0.76 -1.30
CA ASN A 120 15.71 -1.24 -0.19
C ASN A 120 15.57 -0.35 1.05
N ARG A 121 15.58 -0.96 2.22
CA ARG A 121 15.54 -0.30 3.52
C ARG A 121 16.65 -0.82 4.41
N THR A 122 17.03 -0.02 5.40
CA THR A 122 18.15 -0.30 6.29
C THR A 122 17.86 -1.34 7.37
N ASN A 123 16.58 -1.58 7.65
CA ASN A 123 16.18 -2.55 8.68
C ASN A 123 14.73 -3.05 8.43
N ALA A 124 14.37 -4.10 9.16
CA ALA A 124 13.08 -4.77 9.05
C ALA A 124 11.87 -3.84 9.34
N GLN A 125 11.98 -2.98 10.35
CA GLN A 125 10.91 -2.03 10.69
C GLN A 125 10.69 -0.99 9.58
N ALA A 126 11.77 -0.51 8.97
CA ALA A 126 11.68 0.43 7.86
C ALA A 126 11.07 -0.23 6.61
N LEU A 127 11.43 -1.49 6.32
CA LEU A 127 10.80 -2.24 5.22
C LEU A 127 9.33 -2.52 5.52
N TYR A 128 8.99 -2.95 6.73
CA TYR A 128 7.59 -3.10 7.13
C TYR A 128 6.82 -1.79 6.98
N SER A 129 7.36 -0.67 7.45
CA SER A 129 6.68 0.62 7.41
C SER A 129 6.33 1.06 5.99
N VAL A 130 7.21 0.86 5.01
CA VAL A 130 6.89 1.18 3.62
C VAL A 130 5.93 0.15 3.03
N THR A 131 6.12 -1.14 3.28
CA THR A 131 5.21 -2.20 2.82
C THR A 131 3.78 -1.98 3.34
N ASP A 132 3.64 -1.66 4.63
CA ASP A 132 2.36 -1.34 5.27
C ASP A 132 1.71 -0.09 4.66
N HIS A 133 2.51 0.93 4.36
CA HIS A 133 2.04 2.16 3.74
C HIS A 133 1.53 1.92 2.32
N GLU A 134 2.35 1.32 1.47
CA GLU A 134 1.97 1.11 0.08
C GLU A 134 0.74 0.17 -0.05
N PHE A 135 0.65 -0.87 0.77
CA PHE A 135 -0.57 -1.68 0.79
C PHE A 135 -1.78 -1.00 1.43
N GLY A 136 -1.58 -0.05 2.33
CA GLY A 136 -2.65 0.76 2.91
C GLY A 136 -3.38 1.59 1.85
N HIS A 137 -2.67 2.04 0.82
CA HIS A 137 -3.23 2.72 -0.35
C HIS A 137 -4.24 1.86 -1.14
N THR A 138 -4.31 0.56 -0.91
CA THR A 138 -5.41 -0.25 -1.44
C THR A 138 -6.77 0.30 -0.99
N TRP A 139 -6.88 0.80 0.24
CA TRP A 139 -8.12 1.39 0.75
C TRP A 139 -8.30 2.83 0.29
N PHE A 140 -7.22 3.60 0.26
CA PHE A 140 -7.17 5.00 -0.18
C PHE A 140 -5.88 5.23 -1.00
N PRO A 141 -5.95 5.47 -2.31
CA PRO A 141 -7.13 5.84 -3.10
C PRO A 141 -7.70 4.70 -3.96
N MET A 142 -7.21 3.45 -3.88
CA MET A 142 -7.58 2.43 -4.85
C MET A 142 -9.05 1.98 -4.72
N VAL A 143 -9.50 1.68 -3.52
CA VAL A 143 -10.90 1.28 -3.24
C VAL A 143 -11.80 2.51 -3.08
N VAL A 144 -11.38 3.49 -2.28
CA VAL A 144 -12.08 4.77 -2.14
C VAL A 144 -11.29 5.83 -2.89
N GLY A 145 -11.71 6.10 -4.13
CA GLY A 145 -11.03 7.02 -5.02
C GLY A 145 -11.21 8.49 -4.63
N ASN A 146 -10.21 9.30 -4.99
CA ASN A 146 -10.26 10.75 -4.88
C ASN A 146 -9.38 11.39 -5.96
N ASN A 147 -9.50 12.68 -6.16
CA ASN A 147 -8.56 13.46 -6.97
C ASN A 147 -7.33 13.81 -6.12
N GLU A 148 -6.31 12.95 -6.16
CA GLU A 148 -5.08 13.06 -5.35
C GLU A 148 -4.33 14.36 -5.59
N ARG A 149 -4.37 14.91 -6.81
CA ARG A 149 -3.72 16.17 -7.13
C ARG A 149 -4.37 17.37 -6.41
N LEU A 150 -5.68 17.35 -6.26
CA LEU A 150 -6.42 18.39 -5.56
C LEU A 150 -6.52 18.14 -4.06
N TYR A 151 -6.63 16.87 -3.66
CA TYR A 151 -6.91 16.47 -2.28
C TYR A 151 -5.94 15.38 -1.81
N PRO A 152 -4.62 15.65 -1.78
CA PRO A 152 -3.62 14.64 -1.41
C PRO A 152 -3.81 14.11 0.02
N TRP A 153 -4.48 14.86 0.89
CA TRP A 153 -4.79 14.47 2.25
C TRP A 153 -5.78 13.29 2.36
N MET A 154 -6.62 13.08 1.35
CA MET A 154 -7.57 11.96 1.32
C MET A 154 -6.89 10.64 0.95
N ASP A 155 -5.83 10.73 0.19
CA ASP A 155 -4.95 9.64 -0.15
C ASP A 155 -3.99 9.36 1.03
N GLU A 156 -3.04 10.22 1.22
CA GLU A 156 -1.93 10.06 2.15
C GLU A 156 -2.33 10.19 3.62
N GLY A 157 -3.27 11.08 3.91
CA GLY A 157 -3.72 11.32 5.28
C GLY A 157 -4.56 10.19 5.84
N PHE A 158 -5.52 9.67 5.08
CA PHE A 158 -6.28 8.50 5.49
C PHE A 158 -5.40 7.27 5.62
N ASN A 159 -4.47 7.08 4.69
CA ASN A 159 -3.50 6.00 4.76
C ASN A 159 -2.58 6.15 5.99
N THR A 160 -2.03 7.33 6.25
CA THR A 160 -1.21 7.61 7.45
C THR A 160 -1.97 7.29 8.75
N PHE A 161 -3.25 7.64 8.83
CA PHE A 161 -4.11 7.28 9.94
C PHE A 161 -4.21 5.76 10.14
N MET A 162 -4.44 4.99 9.09
CA MET A 162 -4.52 3.53 9.16
C MET A 162 -3.16 2.90 9.52
N ASN A 163 -2.07 3.39 8.92
CA ASN A 163 -0.71 2.94 9.22
C ASN A 163 -0.35 3.13 10.70
N TYR A 164 -0.81 4.23 11.32
CA TYR A 164 -0.56 4.50 12.75
C TYR A 164 -1.06 3.36 13.64
N TYR A 165 -2.29 2.89 13.43
CA TYR A 165 -2.85 1.80 14.23
C TYR A 165 -2.27 0.44 13.85
N ASN A 166 -1.97 0.22 12.56
CA ASN A 166 -1.37 -1.03 12.11
C ASN A 166 0.06 -1.20 12.66
N TRP A 167 0.83 -0.10 12.73
CA TRP A 167 2.13 -0.09 13.39
C TRP A 167 2.02 -0.46 14.86
N LYS A 168 1.07 0.13 15.59
CA LYS A 168 0.84 -0.19 17.01
C LYS A 168 0.51 -1.65 17.25
N LEU A 169 -0.19 -2.29 16.33
CA LEU A 169 -0.49 -3.73 16.41
C LEU A 169 0.77 -4.59 16.24
N ARG A 170 1.66 -4.19 15.34
CA ARG A 170 2.85 -4.97 15.03
C ARG A 170 4.01 -4.67 15.98
N TYR A 171 4.16 -3.43 16.36
CA TYR A 171 5.27 -2.93 17.19
C TYR A 171 4.74 -2.09 18.36
N PRO A 172 4.04 -2.71 19.34
CA PRO A 172 3.36 -1.97 20.42
C PRO A 172 4.30 -1.12 21.26
N ASP A 173 5.54 -1.57 21.45
CA ASP A 173 6.55 -0.91 22.27
C ASP A 173 7.44 0.07 21.49
N THR A 174 7.19 0.25 20.20
CA THR A 174 8.02 1.13 19.35
C THR A 174 7.21 2.34 18.89
N PRO A 175 7.66 3.58 19.20
CA PRO A 175 6.99 4.78 18.73
C PRO A 175 6.88 4.83 17.21
N ASN A 176 5.69 5.11 16.71
CA ASN A 176 5.49 5.38 15.29
C ASN A 176 5.86 6.84 14.97
N ARG A 177 6.62 7.04 13.90
CA ARG A 177 6.97 8.38 13.43
C ARG A 177 5.86 9.01 12.59
N ARG A 178 5.05 8.22 11.91
CA ARG A 178 3.90 8.68 11.13
C ARG A 178 2.72 8.97 12.04
N GLY A 179 1.98 10.05 11.76
CA GLY A 179 0.83 10.45 12.58
C GLY A 179 1.17 10.88 14.01
N ASN A 180 2.44 11.16 14.29
CA ASN A 180 2.92 11.57 15.60
C ASN A 180 2.79 13.08 15.78
N ALA A 181 2.18 13.52 16.89
CA ALA A 181 2.01 14.92 17.23
C ALA A 181 3.34 15.69 17.25
N GLN A 182 4.41 15.08 17.75
CA GLN A 182 5.73 15.70 17.79
C GLN A 182 6.26 16.06 16.39
N ALA A 183 6.03 15.21 15.40
CA ALA A 183 6.43 15.49 14.01
C ALA A 183 5.65 16.68 13.42
N TYR A 184 4.42 16.88 13.86
CA TYR A 184 3.57 17.97 13.40
C TYR A 184 3.86 19.31 14.11
N VAL A 185 4.21 19.30 15.39
CA VAL A 185 4.41 20.54 16.20
C VAL A 185 5.45 21.46 15.56
N GLY A 186 6.59 20.95 15.12
CA GLY A 186 7.63 21.75 14.46
C GLY A 186 7.12 22.43 13.17
N TYR A 187 6.28 21.73 12.40
CA TYR A 187 5.64 22.27 11.20
C TYR A 187 4.63 23.39 11.55
N ALA A 188 3.74 23.15 12.51
CA ALA A 188 2.74 24.12 12.93
C ALA A 188 3.38 25.40 13.48
N LEU A 189 4.48 25.28 14.25
CA LEU A 189 5.19 26.44 14.82
C LEU A 189 6.08 27.18 13.79
N SER A 190 6.31 26.60 12.62
CA SER A 190 7.20 27.20 11.60
C SER A 190 6.60 28.44 10.91
N GLY A 191 5.30 28.69 11.07
CA GLY A 191 4.56 29.74 10.33
C GLY A 191 4.42 29.42 8.82
N ARG A 192 4.81 28.22 8.39
CA ARG A 192 4.77 27.77 6.97
C ARG A 192 3.65 26.77 6.71
N GLU A 193 2.82 26.56 7.69
CA GLU A 193 1.70 25.62 7.60
C GLU A 193 0.71 26.03 6.51
N VAL A 194 0.30 25.06 5.69
CA VAL A 194 -0.73 25.26 4.66
C VAL A 194 -2.02 24.54 5.05
N PRO A 195 -3.20 25.03 4.56
CA PRO A 195 -4.46 24.31 4.72
C PRO A 195 -4.40 22.91 4.09
N ILE A 196 -5.12 21.93 4.67
CA ILE A 196 -5.16 20.56 4.13
C ILE A 196 -5.78 20.47 2.73
N PHE A 197 -6.61 21.45 2.34
CA PHE A 197 -7.19 21.56 1.01
C PHE A 197 -6.27 22.23 -0.02
N THR A 198 -4.99 22.43 0.31
CA THR A 198 -4.01 22.93 -0.66
C THR A 198 -3.69 21.84 -1.68
N PRO A 199 -3.89 22.08 -2.98
CA PRO A 199 -3.54 21.12 -4.03
C PRO A 199 -2.06 20.73 -3.95
N ALA A 200 -1.75 19.46 -4.27
CA ALA A 200 -0.40 18.90 -4.12
C ALA A 200 0.68 19.70 -4.87
N ASP A 201 0.38 20.21 -6.06
CA ASP A 201 1.29 20.99 -6.88
C ASP A 201 1.51 22.43 -6.36
N ARG A 202 0.69 22.88 -5.37
CA ARG A 202 0.83 24.17 -4.69
C ARG A 202 1.49 24.07 -3.32
N VAL A 203 1.68 22.86 -2.82
CA VAL A 203 2.42 22.64 -1.58
C VAL A 203 3.91 22.65 -1.90
N PRO A 204 4.74 23.48 -1.24
CA PRO A 204 6.18 23.40 -1.42
C PRO A 204 6.69 21.99 -1.12
N ALA A 205 7.51 21.41 -2.01
CA ALA A 205 7.93 20.02 -1.94
C ALA A 205 8.45 19.58 -0.55
N PRO A 206 9.27 20.38 0.19
CA PRO A 206 9.72 20.00 1.54
C PRO A 206 8.60 19.93 2.58
N LEU A 207 7.44 20.51 2.31
CA LEU A 207 6.28 20.55 3.22
C LEU A 207 5.22 19.51 2.90
N LEU A 208 5.33 18.82 1.77
CA LEU A 208 4.31 17.87 1.31
C LEU A 208 4.07 16.75 2.33
N GLY A 209 5.13 16.19 2.90
CA GLY A 209 5.02 15.16 3.94
C GLY A 209 4.28 15.63 5.20
N HIS A 210 4.36 16.91 5.53
CA HIS A 210 3.57 17.47 6.65
C HIS A 210 2.12 17.76 6.25
N ALA A 211 1.91 18.34 5.08
CA ALA A 211 0.60 18.80 4.66
C ALA A 211 -0.34 17.67 4.25
N ALA A 212 0.15 16.70 3.49
CA ALA A 212 -0.64 15.60 2.96
C ALA A 212 -0.71 14.37 3.89
N TYR A 213 0.35 14.09 4.65
CA TYR A 213 0.48 12.90 5.51
C TYR A 213 0.23 13.21 6.98
N ASN A 214 1.16 13.98 7.62
CA ASN A 214 1.18 14.10 9.07
C ASN A 214 -0.01 14.89 9.63
N LYS A 215 -0.33 16.03 9.04
CA LYS A 215 -1.41 16.91 9.51
C LYS A 215 -2.77 16.22 9.43
N PRO A 216 -3.21 15.71 8.27
CA PRO A 216 -4.52 15.05 8.18
C PRO A 216 -4.55 13.72 8.93
N GLY A 217 -3.48 12.92 8.90
CA GLY A 217 -3.40 11.67 9.67
C GLY A 217 -3.54 11.92 11.17
N LEU A 218 -2.83 12.91 11.71
CA LEU A 218 -2.94 13.30 13.12
C LEU A 218 -4.35 13.84 13.44
N GLY A 219 -4.94 14.63 12.55
CA GLY A 219 -6.29 15.12 12.72
C GLY A 219 -7.31 14.00 12.90
N LEU A 220 -7.20 12.94 12.09
CA LEU A 220 -8.06 11.75 12.21
C LEU A 220 -7.78 10.96 13.49
N ILE A 221 -6.51 10.83 13.91
CA ILE A 221 -6.13 10.19 15.18
C ILE A 221 -6.76 10.94 16.36
N ILE A 222 -6.66 12.27 16.38
CA ILE A 222 -7.29 13.11 17.42
C ILE A 222 -8.81 12.96 17.38
N LEU A 223 -9.42 13.01 16.21
CA LEU A 223 -10.85 12.83 16.06
C LEU A 223 -11.32 11.48 16.62
N ARG A 224 -10.58 10.40 16.32
CA ARG A 224 -10.88 9.07 16.82
C ARG A 224 -10.62 8.92 18.31
N ASP A 225 -9.43 9.28 18.79
CA ASP A 225 -8.98 8.91 20.14
C ASP A 225 -9.42 9.92 21.20
N GLN A 226 -9.62 11.21 20.86
CA GLN A 226 -9.88 12.27 21.81
C GLN A 226 -11.29 12.88 21.71
N VAL A 227 -11.88 12.87 20.51
CA VAL A 227 -13.16 13.57 20.28
C VAL A 227 -14.34 12.61 20.28
N LEU A 228 -14.31 11.59 19.42
CA LEU A 228 -15.44 10.67 19.23
C LEU A 228 -15.35 9.40 20.05
N GLY A 229 -14.15 8.92 20.33
CA GLY A 229 -13.86 7.58 20.80
C GLY A 229 -13.93 6.53 19.67
N PRO A 230 -13.18 5.42 19.80
CA PRO A 230 -13.15 4.36 18.78
C PRO A 230 -14.53 3.74 18.53
N ASP A 231 -15.37 3.62 19.55
CA ASP A 231 -16.70 3.00 19.44
C ASP A 231 -17.64 3.76 18.51
N ARG A 232 -17.45 5.08 18.35
CA ARG A 232 -18.22 5.92 17.45
C ARG A 232 -17.52 6.13 16.12
N PHE A 233 -16.20 6.35 16.15
CA PHE A 233 -15.42 6.63 14.95
C PHE A 233 -15.30 5.40 14.04
N ASP A 234 -14.90 4.24 14.57
CA ASP A 234 -14.57 3.08 13.76
C ASP A 234 -15.76 2.57 12.92
N PRO A 235 -16.99 2.45 13.48
CA PRO A 235 -18.15 2.11 12.66
C PRO A 235 -18.46 3.14 11.58
N ALA A 236 -18.33 4.44 11.87
CA ALA A 236 -18.55 5.50 10.90
C ALA A 236 -17.52 5.49 9.77
N PHE A 237 -16.25 5.22 10.09
CA PHE A 237 -15.18 5.13 9.11
C PHE A 237 -15.33 3.89 8.22
N ARG A 238 -15.72 2.73 8.78
CA ARG A 238 -16.07 1.54 7.98
C ARG A 238 -17.23 1.81 7.03
N GLU A 239 -18.28 2.49 7.52
CA GLU A 239 -19.43 2.87 6.69
C GLU A 239 -19.05 3.84 5.58
N TYR A 240 -18.14 4.79 5.85
CA TYR A 240 -17.58 5.67 4.83
C TYR A 240 -16.89 4.86 3.73
N ILE A 241 -15.97 3.96 4.08
CA ILE A 241 -15.29 3.09 3.12
C ILE A 241 -16.32 2.25 2.33
N ARG A 242 -17.27 1.63 3.00
CA ARG A 242 -18.30 0.80 2.35
C ARG A 242 -19.15 1.58 1.34
N ARG A 243 -19.52 2.82 1.65
CA ARG A 243 -20.34 3.67 0.77
C ARG A 243 -19.57 4.13 -0.47
N TRP A 244 -18.29 4.38 -0.31
CA TRP A 244 -17.46 4.94 -1.35
C TRP A 244 -16.59 3.89 -2.06
N ALA A 245 -16.63 2.64 -1.65
CA ALA A 245 -15.89 1.57 -2.30
C ALA A 245 -16.18 1.53 -3.82
N PHE A 246 -15.11 1.58 -4.60
CA PHE A 246 -15.12 1.63 -6.08
C PHE A 246 -15.86 2.83 -6.69
N LYS A 247 -15.88 3.93 -5.95
CA LYS A 247 -16.43 5.23 -6.37
C LYS A 247 -15.40 6.32 -6.13
N HIS A 248 -15.67 7.51 -6.71
CA HIS A 248 -14.84 8.70 -6.58
C HIS A 248 -15.69 9.96 -6.72
#